data_3eda58d2b8bcfc020368e8aec96a7f12
#
_entry.id   3eda58d2b8bcfc020368e8aec96a7f12
#
_cell.length_a   1.000
_cell.length_b   1.000
_cell.length_c   1.000
_cell.angle_alpha   90.00
_cell.angle_beta   90.00
_cell.angle_gamma   90.00
#
_symmetry.space_group_name_H-M   'P 1'
#
loop_
_entity.id
_entity.type
_entity.pdbx_description
1 polymer ?
#
loop_
_entity_poly.entity_id
_entity_poly.type
_entity_poly.pdbx_seq_one_letter_code
_entity_poly.pdbx_strand_id
1 'polypeptide(L)' 'MGDYIGTKAMAEIWECKPSQIAQWCRDGKIPGAEQDKKGSPWRIPVDALKPEKRKGA' A
#
# COMPACT_ATOMS: atom_id res chain seq x y z
N MET A 1 8.58 -6.32 -13.46
CA MET A 1 8.13 -6.73 -13.37
C MET A 1 7.14 -7.01 -12.42
N GLY A 2 6.37 -7.09 -11.94
CA GLY A 2 5.23 -7.37 -11.26
C GLY A 2 5.33 -7.99 -9.89
N ASP A 3 6.39 -7.73 -9.24
CA ASP A 3 6.52 -8.25 -7.90
C ASP A 3 5.63 -7.49 -6.96
N TYR A 4 5.07 -8.22 -6.00
CA TYR A 4 4.20 -7.63 -5.01
C TYR A 4 4.71 -7.94 -3.62
N ILE A 5 4.46 -7.06 -2.69
CA ILE A 5 4.82 -7.27 -1.30
C ILE A 5 3.63 -6.91 -0.42
N GLY A 6 3.68 -7.34 0.82
CA GLY A 6 2.59 -7.08 1.75
C GLY A 6 2.69 -5.72 2.39
N THR A 7 1.67 -5.37 3.16
CA THR A 7 1.63 -4.06 3.80
C THR A 7 2.77 -3.88 4.78
N LYS A 8 3.13 -4.95 5.48
CA LYS A 8 4.18 -4.83 6.48
C LYS A 8 5.52 -4.50 5.82
N ALA A 9 5.85 -5.20 4.74
CA ALA A 9 7.10 -4.94 4.04
C ALA A 9 7.10 -3.54 3.43
N MET A 10 5.98 -3.15 2.84
CA MET A 10 5.90 -1.83 2.25
C MET A 10 5.99 -0.75 3.31
N ALA A 11 5.44 -1.02 4.51
CA ALA A 11 5.51 -0.07 5.60
C ALA A 11 6.96 0.19 5.99
N GLU A 12 7.78 -0.83 5.96
CA GLU A 12 9.19 -0.64 6.27
C GLU A 12 9.88 0.19 5.20
N ILE A 13 9.56 -0.09 3.94
CA ILE A 13 10.16 0.67 2.85
C ILE A 13 9.75 2.14 2.93
N TRP A 14 8.49 2.40 3.19
CA TRP A 14 7.98 3.76 3.20
C TRP A 14 8.09 4.41 4.58
N GLU A 15 8.57 3.64 5.57
CA GLU A 15 8.75 4.16 6.92
C GLU A 15 7.44 4.67 7.52
N CYS A 16 6.42 3.86 7.42
CA CYS A 16 5.13 4.21 7.99
C CYS A 16 4.51 2.96 8.59
N LYS A 17 3.29 3.08 9.08
CA LYS A 17 2.64 1.97 9.74
C LYS A 17 1.90 1.11 8.75
N PRO A 18 1.89 -0.22 8.94
CA PRO A 18 1.14 -1.09 8.04
C PRO A 18 -0.35 -0.73 7.99
N SER A 19 -0.90 -0.28 9.10
CA SER A 19 -2.32 0.10 9.10
C SER A 19 -2.57 1.29 8.19
N GLN A 20 -1.60 2.18 8.09
CA GLN A 20 -1.72 3.31 7.19
C GLN A 20 -1.76 2.85 5.74
N ILE A 21 -0.94 1.86 5.41
CA ILE A 21 -0.90 1.34 4.06
C ILE A 21 -2.20 0.64 3.73
N ALA A 22 -2.73 -0.15 4.67
CA ALA A 22 -4.00 -0.81 4.44
C ALA A 22 -5.11 0.23 4.20
N GLN A 23 -5.06 1.34 4.93
CA GLN A 23 -6.02 2.41 4.75
C GLN A 23 -5.92 2.98 3.34
N TRP A 24 -4.70 3.23 2.89
CA TRP A 24 -4.51 3.75 1.54
C TRP A 24 -4.99 2.76 0.49
N CYS A 25 -4.77 1.46 0.72
CA CYS A 25 -5.24 0.45 -0.21
C CYS A 25 -6.76 0.46 -0.29
N ARG A 26 -7.41 0.57 0.84
CA ARG A 26 -8.87 0.59 0.87
C ARG A 26 -9.43 1.84 0.20
N ASP A 27 -8.70 2.93 0.32
CA ASP A 27 -9.14 4.17 -0.30
C ASP A 27 -8.81 4.23 -1.77
N GLY A 28 -8.07 3.26 -2.28
CA GLY A 28 -7.70 3.25 -3.68
C GLY A 28 -6.61 4.23 -4.02
N LYS A 29 -5.80 4.60 -3.04
CA LYS A 29 -4.75 5.57 -3.29
C LYS A 29 -3.45 4.97 -3.76
N ILE A 30 -3.30 3.66 -3.67
CA ILE A 30 -2.09 3.01 -4.12
C ILE A 30 -2.40 2.29 -5.42
N PRO A 31 -1.89 2.77 -6.54
CA PRO A 31 -2.18 2.14 -7.82
C PRO A 31 -1.63 0.72 -7.85
N GLY A 32 -2.43 -0.19 -8.35
CA GLY A 32 -1.98 -1.58 -8.49
C GLY A 32 -2.11 -2.42 -7.24
N ALA A 33 -2.48 -1.84 -6.11
CA ALA A 33 -2.68 -2.63 -4.91
C ALA A 33 -3.88 -3.55 -5.09
N GLU A 34 -3.72 -4.79 -4.69
CA GLU A 34 -4.76 -5.78 -4.87
C GLU A 34 -4.97 -6.61 -3.64
N GLN A 35 -6.12 -7.23 -3.56
CA GLN A 35 -6.47 -8.08 -2.46
C GLN A 35 -7.23 -9.25 -3.04
N ASP A 36 -6.89 -10.48 -2.67
CA ASP A 36 -7.57 -11.63 -3.21
C ASP A 36 -9.05 -11.62 -2.88
N LYS A 37 -9.37 -11.25 -1.67
CA LYS A 37 -10.76 -11.15 -1.25
C LYS A 37 -10.78 -10.34 0.01
N LYS A 38 -11.96 -9.96 0.42
CA LYS A 38 -12.10 -9.19 1.61
C LYS A 38 -11.49 -9.92 2.78
N GLY A 39 -10.68 -9.28 3.53
CA GLY A 39 -10.02 -9.88 4.67
C GLY A 39 -8.66 -10.48 4.35
N SER A 40 -8.31 -10.60 3.09
CA SER A 40 -6.99 -11.12 2.74
C SER A 40 -5.94 -10.01 2.82
N PRO A 41 -4.69 -10.39 2.98
CA PRO A 41 -3.63 -9.38 2.99
C PRO A 41 -3.56 -8.67 1.64
N TRP A 42 -3.26 -7.40 1.70
CA TRP A 42 -3.11 -6.62 0.48
C TRP A 42 -1.78 -6.93 -0.16
N ARG A 43 -1.75 -6.86 -1.47
CA ARG A 43 -0.53 -7.02 -2.24
C ARG A 43 -0.27 -5.72 -2.97
N ILE A 44 0.92 -5.19 -2.83
CA ILE A 44 1.26 -3.89 -3.35
C ILE A 44 2.45 -4.04 -4.27
N PRO A 45 2.41 -3.49 -5.49
CA PRO A 45 3.56 -3.58 -6.38
C PRO A 45 4.77 -2.91 -5.74
N VAL A 46 5.92 -3.55 -5.85
CA VAL A 46 7.11 -3.00 -5.23
C VAL A 46 7.49 -1.65 -5.82
N ASP A 47 7.05 -1.38 -7.04
CA ASP A 47 7.36 -0.10 -7.66
C ASP A 47 6.22 0.90 -7.50
N ALA A 48 5.26 0.63 -6.64
CA ALA A 48 4.19 1.59 -6.42
C ALA A 48 4.73 2.85 -5.75
N LEU A 49 4.12 3.97 -6.05
CA LEU A 49 4.53 5.23 -5.46
C LEU A 49 3.76 5.48 -4.18
N LYS A 50 4.46 5.97 -3.18
CA LYS A 50 3.83 6.28 -1.91
C LYS A 50 2.82 7.42 -2.10
N PRO A 51 1.61 7.26 -1.67
CA PRO A 51 0.65 8.35 -1.74
C PRO A 51 1.00 9.41 -0.71
N GLU A 52 1.18 10.64 -1.17
CA GLU A 52 1.60 11.62 -0.29
C GLU A 52 0.58 12.46 0.09
N LYS A 53 0.34 12.84 1.05
CA LYS A 53 -0.66 13.56 1.34
C LYS A 53 -0.43 14.70 1.82
N ARG A 54 -0.06 15.42 1.81
CA ARG A 54 0.17 16.41 2.20
C ARG A 54 -0.46 17.27 2.20
N LYS A 55 -0.71 17.68 2.42
CA LYS A 55 -1.14 18.35 2.37
C LYS A 55 -1.26 19.03 2.40
N GLY A 56 -1.19 19.38 2.46
CA GLY A 56 -1.34 20.05 2.42
C GLY A 56 -1.52 20.49 2.39
N ALA A 57 -1.69 20.55 2.44
CA ALA A 57 -1.89 20.91 2.41
C ALA A 57 -2.05 21.00 2.29
#